data_0c578663c80f040db70a72431cd6bd3b
#
_entry.id   0c578663c80f040db70a72431cd6bd3b
#
_cell.length_a   1.000
_cell.length_b   1.000
_cell.length_c   1.000
_cell.angle_alpha   90.00
_cell.angle_beta   90.00
_cell.angle_gamma   90.00
#
_symmetry.space_group_name_H-M   'P 1'
#
loop_
_entity.id
_entity.type
_entity.pdbx_description
1 polymer ?
#
loop_
_entity_poly.entity_id
_entity_poly.type
_entity_poly.pdbx_seq_one_letter_code
_entity_poly.pdbx_strand_id
1 'polypeptide(L)'
;LREHVTPDVRIHYVITNGGEVPNVVPKSAQVWYTIRAQNRESVQTLKARIQNLALGASIMTETTFETETVSDCSDVLRNKVLEQVLLESMKETGAPVWTEEEYRFAERISENVAEGLKRKAHSEYHLDGQVYRGLHTGIYDGFYREGETMAVSTDVGDASWRVPTGVFSFASTVIGSPGHSWLYTSCCGSSIARKGVSMAAQVLLRTAEKLYEDHKRIIMAAEEFKKEQTVREEMF
;
A
#
# COMPACT_ATOMS: atom_id res chain seq x y z
N LEU A 1 -4.12 -8.71 24.28
CA LEU A 1 -4.43 -9.09 22.90
C LEU A 1 -3.19 -9.05 22.01
N ARG A 2 -2.35 -8.02 22.06
CA ARG A 2 -1.16 -7.85 21.20
C ARG A 2 -0.16 -9.02 21.27
N GLU A 3 -0.04 -9.68 22.42
CA GLU A 3 0.81 -10.87 22.60
C GLU A 3 0.21 -12.16 22.01
N HIS A 4 -1.05 -12.12 21.58
CA HIS A 4 -1.78 -13.27 21.06
C HIS A 4 -2.18 -13.12 19.60
N VAL A 5 -1.36 -12.44 18.81
CA VAL A 5 -1.52 -12.24 17.38
C VAL A 5 -0.22 -12.53 16.65
N THR A 6 -0.30 -12.80 15.35
CA THR A 6 0.89 -13.05 14.52
C THR A 6 1.78 -11.81 14.38
N PRO A 7 3.08 -11.94 14.11
CA PRO A 7 4.02 -10.81 14.07
C PRO A 7 3.72 -9.75 13.00
N ASP A 8 2.99 -10.12 11.95
CA ASP A 8 2.55 -9.25 10.85
C ASP A 8 1.39 -8.33 11.23
N VAL A 9 0.62 -8.70 12.27
CA VAL A 9 -0.53 -7.92 12.74
C VAL A 9 -0.08 -6.63 13.42
N ARG A 10 -0.82 -5.56 13.14
CA ARG A 10 -0.69 -4.27 13.84
C ARG A 10 -2.03 -3.85 14.41
N ILE A 11 -2.04 -3.51 15.70
CA ILE A 11 -3.20 -2.96 16.41
C ILE A 11 -2.76 -1.62 16.97
N HIS A 12 -3.23 -0.55 16.38
CA HIS A 12 -3.00 0.81 16.82
C HIS A 12 -4.30 1.35 17.45
N TYR A 13 -4.17 2.22 18.42
CA TYR A 13 -5.33 2.90 18.98
C TYR A 13 -4.97 4.26 19.54
N VAL A 14 -5.98 5.09 19.66
CA VAL A 14 -5.94 6.38 20.36
C VAL A 14 -7.23 6.54 21.17
N ILE A 15 -7.10 7.05 22.39
CA ILE A 15 -8.25 7.46 23.19
C ILE A 15 -8.64 8.87 22.71
N THR A 16 -9.73 8.96 21.98
CA THR A 16 -10.21 10.24 21.41
C THR A 16 -11.07 11.02 22.41
N ASN A 17 -11.65 10.33 23.39
CA ASN A 17 -12.33 10.92 24.54
C ASN A 17 -12.09 10.03 25.77
N GLY A 18 -11.42 10.52 26.77
CA GLY A 18 -11.11 9.83 28.02
C GLY A 18 -11.65 10.55 29.28
N GLY A 19 -12.41 11.62 29.10
CA GLY A 19 -12.90 12.49 30.16
C GLY A 19 -12.15 13.82 30.26
N GLU A 20 -12.62 14.75 31.07
CA GLU A 20 -12.10 16.12 31.17
C GLU A 20 -11.27 16.36 32.45
N VAL A 21 -11.64 15.71 33.55
CA VAL A 21 -10.99 15.89 34.87
C VAL A 21 -10.79 14.55 35.57
N PRO A 22 -9.67 14.37 36.30
CA PRO A 22 -9.26 13.07 36.83
C PRO A 22 -10.14 12.50 37.93
N ASN A 23 -10.93 13.31 38.59
CA ASN A 23 -11.79 12.95 39.71
C ASN A 23 -13.29 12.86 39.39
N VAL A 24 -13.62 12.92 38.08
CA VAL A 24 -15.01 12.80 37.61
C VAL A 24 -15.07 11.65 36.59
N VAL A 25 -15.97 10.70 36.86
CA VAL A 25 -16.23 9.61 35.92
C VAL A 25 -16.89 10.19 34.67
N PRO A 26 -16.31 9.98 33.45
CA PRO A 26 -16.87 10.51 32.22
C PRO A 26 -18.19 9.82 31.88
N LYS A 27 -19.17 10.59 31.39
CA LYS A 27 -20.43 10.04 30.90
C LYS A 27 -20.22 9.12 29.68
N SER A 28 -19.24 9.42 28.86
CA SER A 28 -18.85 8.64 27.70
C SER A 28 -17.34 8.68 27.49
N ALA A 29 -16.79 7.61 26.98
CA ALA A 29 -15.39 7.52 26.52
C ALA A 29 -15.34 6.90 25.14
N GLN A 30 -14.31 7.22 24.37
CA GLN A 30 -14.15 6.72 23.02
C GLN A 30 -12.70 6.31 22.75
N VAL A 31 -12.55 5.15 22.08
CA VAL A 31 -11.26 4.66 21.59
C VAL A 31 -11.39 4.37 20.11
N TRP A 32 -10.48 4.92 19.33
CA TRP A 32 -10.37 4.65 17.89
C TRP A 32 -9.26 3.65 17.64
N TYR A 33 -9.60 2.53 17.00
CA TYR A 33 -8.67 1.48 16.62
C TYR A 33 -8.37 1.50 15.12
N THR A 34 -7.11 1.20 14.76
CA THR A 34 -6.71 0.81 13.41
C THR A 34 -6.10 -0.57 13.49
N ILE A 35 -6.70 -1.54 12.79
CA ILE A 35 -6.27 -2.94 12.72
C ILE A 35 -5.69 -3.20 11.34
N ARG A 36 -4.53 -3.84 11.28
CA ARG A 36 -3.88 -4.25 10.03
C ARG A 36 -3.44 -5.70 10.12
N ALA A 37 -3.70 -6.47 9.07
CA ALA A 37 -3.23 -7.85 8.88
C ALA A 37 -2.98 -8.11 7.40
N GLN A 38 -2.49 -9.30 7.04
CA GLN A 38 -2.16 -9.64 5.66
C GLN A 38 -3.38 -9.81 4.76
N ASN A 39 -4.51 -10.21 5.33
CA ASN A 39 -5.76 -10.43 4.60
C ASN A 39 -6.98 -9.98 5.40
N ARG A 40 -8.10 -9.83 4.70
CA ARG A 40 -9.36 -9.36 5.27
C ARG A 40 -9.89 -10.26 6.39
N GLU A 41 -9.78 -11.57 6.26
CA GLU A 41 -10.30 -12.51 7.26
C GLU A 41 -9.59 -12.35 8.62
N SER A 42 -8.27 -12.24 8.61
CA SER A 42 -7.48 -11.93 9.80
C SER A 42 -7.93 -10.62 10.45
N VAL A 43 -8.23 -9.60 9.65
CA VAL A 43 -8.78 -8.34 10.16
C VAL A 43 -10.15 -8.54 10.82
N GLN A 44 -11.06 -9.31 10.19
CA GLN A 44 -12.38 -9.57 10.76
C GLN A 44 -12.31 -10.37 12.06
N THR A 45 -11.44 -11.37 12.12
CA THR A 45 -11.16 -12.13 13.34
C THR A 45 -10.66 -11.23 14.46
N LEU A 46 -9.72 -10.33 14.17
CA LEU A 46 -9.19 -9.37 15.15
C LEU A 46 -10.25 -8.35 15.58
N LYS A 47 -11.09 -7.88 14.67
CA LYS A 47 -12.20 -7.00 14.95
C LYS A 47 -13.17 -7.64 15.97
N ALA A 48 -13.57 -8.89 15.74
CA ALA A 48 -14.41 -9.64 16.68
C ALA A 48 -13.77 -9.78 18.06
N ARG A 49 -12.45 -10.03 18.12
CA ARG A 49 -11.71 -10.10 19.41
C ARG A 49 -11.66 -8.75 20.12
N ILE A 50 -11.51 -7.63 19.41
CA ILE A 50 -11.55 -6.28 20.01
C ILE A 50 -12.96 -5.97 20.52
N GLN A 51 -14.01 -6.35 19.80
CA GLN A 51 -15.39 -6.21 20.27
C GLN A 51 -15.64 -7.01 21.55
N ASN A 52 -15.08 -8.22 21.67
CA ASN A 52 -15.14 -9.02 22.90
C ASN A 52 -14.41 -8.35 24.07
N LEU A 53 -13.30 -7.64 23.82
CA LEU A 53 -12.63 -6.84 24.87
C LEU A 53 -13.53 -5.70 25.36
N ALA A 54 -14.20 -4.99 24.43
CA ALA A 54 -15.14 -3.93 24.76
C ALA A 54 -16.34 -4.48 25.56
N LEU A 55 -16.88 -5.64 25.16
CA LEU A 55 -17.93 -6.34 25.90
C LEU A 55 -17.47 -6.69 27.31
N GLY A 56 -16.29 -7.28 27.45
CA GLY A 56 -15.73 -7.60 28.80
C GLY A 56 -15.58 -6.36 29.66
N ALA A 57 -15.07 -5.26 29.10
CA ALA A 57 -14.95 -3.99 29.84
C ALA A 57 -16.32 -3.45 30.26
N SER A 58 -17.32 -3.49 29.38
CA SER A 58 -18.68 -3.00 29.71
C SER A 58 -19.32 -3.82 30.82
N ILE A 59 -19.15 -5.14 30.83
CA ILE A 59 -19.65 -6.01 31.91
C ILE A 59 -18.97 -5.67 33.26
N MET A 60 -17.64 -5.49 33.25
CA MET A 60 -16.89 -5.17 34.45
C MET A 60 -17.23 -3.82 35.06
N THR A 61 -17.69 -2.87 34.26
CA THR A 61 -17.98 -1.49 34.68
C THR A 61 -19.47 -1.16 34.70
N GLU A 62 -20.33 -2.13 34.44
CA GLU A 62 -21.80 -1.97 34.37
C GLU A 62 -22.23 -0.85 33.41
N THR A 63 -21.50 -0.78 32.24
CA THR A 63 -21.75 0.19 31.18
C THR A 63 -22.24 -0.48 29.90
N THR A 64 -22.56 0.30 28.90
CA THR A 64 -22.85 -0.17 27.54
C THR A 64 -21.78 0.30 26.57
N PHE A 65 -21.65 -0.37 25.42
CA PHE A 65 -20.76 0.08 24.37
C PHE A 65 -21.42 -0.05 22.99
N GLU A 66 -20.98 0.77 22.08
CA GLU A 66 -21.32 0.73 20.65
C GLU A 66 -20.03 0.66 19.83
N THR A 67 -20.10 0.05 18.65
CA THR A 67 -18.98 -0.01 17.71
C THR A 67 -19.39 0.51 16.35
N GLU A 68 -18.54 1.33 15.75
CA GLU A 68 -18.69 1.82 14.39
C GLU A 68 -17.47 1.40 13.56
N THR A 69 -17.69 0.94 12.33
CA THR A 69 -16.62 0.70 11.37
C THR A 69 -16.53 1.89 10.43
N VAL A 70 -15.49 2.71 10.62
CA VAL A 70 -15.28 3.93 9.85
C VAL A 70 -14.78 3.62 8.44
N SER A 71 -13.88 2.63 8.31
CA SER A 71 -13.31 2.19 7.05
C SER A 71 -12.90 0.73 7.14
N ASP A 72 -12.99 0.03 6.03
CA ASP A 72 -12.55 -1.35 5.89
C ASP A 72 -12.07 -1.52 4.44
N CYS A 73 -10.94 -2.18 4.21
CA CYS A 73 -10.46 -2.48 2.87
C CYS A 73 -9.84 -3.88 2.82
N SER A 74 -9.99 -4.50 1.66
CA SER A 74 -9.47 -5.84 1.38
C SER A 74 -7.99 -5.77 1.00
N ASP A 75 -7.28 -6.88 1.14
CA ASP A 75 -5.98 -7.09 0.51
C ASP A 75 -6.13 -7.10 -1.03
N VAL A 76 -5.06 -6.73 -1.73
CA VAL A 76 -5.08 -6.68 -3.19
C VAL A 76 -5.05 -8.08 -3.77
N LEU A 77 -6.06 -8.43 -4.56
CA LEU A 77 -6.07 -9.63 -5.38
C LEU A 77 -5.34 -9.34 -6.70
N ARG A 78 -4.11 -9.85 -6.81
CA ARG A 78 -3.25 -9.58 -7.97
C ARG A 78 -3.72 -10.31 -9.22
N ASN A 79 -3.46 -9.71 -10.39
CA ASN A 79 -3.66 -10.32 -11.69
C ASN A 79 -2.34 -10.30 -12.48
N LYS A 80 -1.66 -11.44 -12.54
CA LYS A 80 -0.33 -11.59 -13.18
C LYS A 80 -0.39 -11.32 -14.68
N VAL A 81 -1.48 -11.64 -15.34
CA VAL A 81 -1.68 -11.36 -16.77
C VAL A 81 -1.64 -9.85 -17.00
N LEU A 82 -2.39 -9.06 -16.23
CA LEU A 82 -2.39 -7.61 -16.36
C LEU A 82 -1.06 -6.99 -15.93
N GLU A 83 -0.42 -7.51 -14.89
CA GLU A 83 0.92 -7.05 -14.46
C GLU A 83 1.96 -7.28 -15.55
N GLN A 84 1.88 -8.39 -16.29
CA GLN A 84 2.76 -8.66 -17.43
C GLN A 84 2.54 -7.65 -18.57
N VAL A 85 1.30 -7.31 -18.89
CA VAL A 85 0.98 -6.29 -19.92
C VAL A 85 1.48 -4.91 -19.50
N LEU A 86 1.32 -4.57 -18.20
CA LEU A 86 1.87 -3.35 -17.62
C LEU A 86 3.40 -3.31 -17.75
N LEU A 87 4.09 -4.39 -17.40
CA LEU A 87 5.55 -4.49 -17.51
C LEU A 87 6.05 -4.32 -18.96
N GLU A 88 5.38 -4.94 -19.92
CA GLU A 88 5.67 -4.75 -21.35
C GLU A 88 5.52 -3.26 -21.72
N SER A 89 4.43 -2.63 -21.30
CA SER A 89 4.16 -1.21 -21.55
C SER A 89 5.17 -0.30 -20.86
N MET A 90 5.62 -0.64 -19.66
CA MET A 90 6.70 0.07 -18.96
C MET A 90 8.02 -0.02 -19.74
N LYS A 91 8.39 -1.23 -20.22
CA LYS A 91 9.62 -1.44 -21.00
C LYS A 91 9.59 -0.66 -22.31
N GLU A 92 8.46 -0.54 -22.98
CA GLU A 92 8.30 0.26 -24.19
C GLU A 92 8.28 1.77 -23.93
N THR A 93 7.73 2.20 -22.81
CA THR A 93 7.73 3.62 -22.42
C THR A 93 9.13 4.07 -21.99
N GLY A 94 9.89 3.16 -21.39
CA GLY A 94 11.23 3.41 -20.88
C GLY A 94 11.25 4.02 -19.48
N ALA A 95 12.44 4.20 -18.94
CA ALA A 95 12.65 4.84 -17.64
C ALA A 95 12.64 6.38 -17.78
N PRO A 96 12.35 7.11 -16.69
CA PRO A 96 12.40 8.57 -16.70
C PRO A 96 13.81 9.08 -17.05
N VAL A 97 13.88 10.11 -17.89
CA VAL A 97 15.11 10.86 -18.14
C VAL A 97 15.11 12.11 -17.29
N TRP A 98 16.07 12.19 -16.37
CA TRP A 98 16.19 13.30 -15.43
C TRP A 98 17.11 14.38 -15.95
N THR A 99 16.80 15.64 -15.66
CA THR A 99 17.66 16.79 -15.96
C THR A 99 18.71 16.97 -14.86
N GLU A 100 19.74 17.74 -15.15
CA GLU A 100 20.77 18.11 -14.16
C GLU A 100 20.18 18.89 -12.96
N GLU A 101 19.15 19.69 -13.18
CA GLU A 101 18.42 20.40 -12.12
C GLU A 101 17.68 19.44 -11.20
N GLU A 102 17.04 18.41 -11.75
CA GLU A 102 16.36 17.35 -11.00
C GLU A 102 17.34 16.51 -10.19
N TYR A 103 18.50 16.19 -10.75
CA TYR A 103 19.56 15.53 -9.98
C TYR A 103 20.07 16.37 -8.83
N ARG A 104 20.32 17.67 -9.02
CA ARG A 104 20.73 18.58 -7.94
C ARG A 104 19.65 18.70 -6.85
N PHE A 105 18.40 18.75 -7.25
CA PHE A 105 17.30 18.73 -6.28
C PHE A 105 17.27 17.41 -5.51
N ALA A 106 17.40 16.28 -6.19
CA ALA A 106 17.39 14.95 -5.58
C ALA A 106 18.58 14.77 -4.59
N GLU A 107 19.75 15.27 -4.91
CA GLU A 107 20.91 15.23 -4.01
C GLU A 107 20.63 15.99 -2.71
N ARG A 108 20.09 17.22 -2.80
CA ARG A 108 19.73 18.01 -1.60
C ARG A 108 18.67 17.32 -0.75
N ILE A 109 17.70 16.67 -1.36
CA ILE A 109 16.72 15.85 -0.61
C ILE A 109 17.42 14.65 0.02
N SER A 110 18.26 13.95 -0.74
CA SER A 110 18.99 12.77 -0.31
C SER A 110 19.93 13.01 0.88
N GLU A 111 20.51 14.21 1.01
CA GLU A 111 21.32 14.61 2.17
C GLU A 111 20.54 14.53 3.49
N ASN A 112 19.22 14.68 3.44
CA ASN A 112 18.33 14.63 4.60
C ASN A 112 17.67 13.25 4.79
N VAL A 113 17.93 12.28 3.91
CA VAL A 113 17.48 10.90 4.04
C VAL A 113 18.52 10.11 4.83
N ALA A 114 18.10 9.48 5.93
CA ALA A 114 19.01 8.67 6.74
C ALA A 114 19.58 7.48 5.92
N GLU A 115 20.87 7.22 6.07
CA GLU A 115 21.56 6.14 5.33
C GLU A 115 20.93 4.75 5.51
N GLY A 116 20.36 4.48 6.69
CA GLY A 116 19.61 3.25 6.94
C GLY A 116 18.38 3.11 6.05
N LEU A 117 17.68 4.21 5.77
CA LEU A 117 16.50 4.21 4.88
C LEU A 117 16.90 4.02 3.41
N LYS A 118 18.00 4.65 2.98
CA LYS A 118 18.56 4.44 1.63
C LYS A 118 18.91 2.96 1.41
N ARG A 119 19.69 2.39 2.35
CA ARG A 119 20.05 0.95 2.29
C ARG A 119 18.84 0.04 2.29
N LYS A 120 17.84 0.33 3.15
CA LYS A 120 16.59 -0.42 3.17
C LYS A 120 15.88 -0.36 1.82
N ALA A 121 15.73 0.82 1.23
CA ALA A 121 15.08 0.99 -0.07
C ALA A 121 15.85 0.25 -1.19
N HIS A 122 17.19 0.31 -1.21
CA HIS A 122 18.00 -0.44 -2.16
C HIS A 122 17.80 -1.95 -2.03
N SER A 123 17.75 -2.49 -0.80
CA SER A 123 17.53 -3.90 -0.55
C SER A 123 16.09 -4.34 -0.87
N GLU A 124 15.11 -3.56 -0.42
CA GLU A 124 13.68 -3.87 -0.56
C GLU A 124 13.23 -3.84 -2.03
N TYR A 125 13.73 -2.88 -2.78
CA TYR A 125 13.36 -2.69 -4.19
C TYR A 125 14.40 -3.22 -5.19
N HIS A 126 15.44 -3.91 -4.71
CA HIS A 126 16.50 -4.49 -5.55
C HIS A 126 17.06 -3.52 -6.60
N LEU A 127 17.40 -2.32 -6.17
CA LEU A 127 17.75 -1.19 -7.05
C LEU A 127 19.22 -1.15 -7.51
N ASP A 128 19.96 -2.24 -7.41
CA ASP A 128 21.37 -2.29 -7.76
C ASP A 128 21.58 -1.90 -9.23
N GLY A 129 22.42 -0.88 -9.44
CA GLY A 129 22.71 -0.34 -10.77
C GLY A 129 21.59 0.48 -11.42
N GLN A 130 20.44 0.66 -10.76
CA GLN A 130 19.29 1.39 -11.31
C GLN A 130 19.02 2.73 -10.59
N VAL A 131 19.94 3.18 -9.75
CA VAL A 131 19.83 4.46 -9.06
C VAL A 131 21.05 5.30 -9.36
N TYR A 132 20.83 6.52 -9.79
CA TYR A 132 21.88 7.51 -9.96
C TYR A 132 21.49 8.80 -9.26
N ARG A 133 22.40 9.32 -8.42
CA ARG A 133 22.25 10.58 -7.66
C ARG A 133 20.88 10.66 -6.93
N GLY A 134 20.42 9.55 -6.35
CA GLY A 134 19.20 9.49 -5.56
C GLY A 134 17.91 9.26 -6.36
N LEU A 135 17.95 9.16 -7.68
CA LEU A 135 16.81 8.91 -8.55
C LEU A 135 16.90 7.53 -9.23
N HIS A 136 15.77 6.90 -9.39
CA HIS A 136 15.63 5.66 -10.14
C HIS A 136 15.75 5.92 -11.64
N THR A 137 16.56 5.12 -12.35
CA THR A 137 16.93 5.33 -13.77
C THR A 137 16.65 4.11 -14.65
N GLY A 138 16.04 3.07 -14.11
CA GLY A 138 15.76 1.82 -14.83
C GLY A 138 14.31 1.38 -14.72
N ILE A 139 14.03 0.24 -15.32
CA ILE A 139 12.78 -0.50 -15.15
C ILE A 139 13.07 -1.73 -14.31
N TYR A 140 12.34 -1.91 -13.23
CA TYR A 140 12.46 -3.07 -12.36
C TYR A 140 11.24 -3.98 -12.54
N ASP A 141 11.47 -5.28 -12.77
CA ASP A 141 10.44 -6.26 -13.07
C ASP A 141 10.26 -7.34 -11.99
N GLY A 142 10.91 -7.15 -10.83
CA GLY A 142 10.88 -8.11 -9.73
C GLY A 142 10.27 -7.56 -8.44
N PHE A 143 9.52 -6.47 -8.51
CA PHE A 143 9.02 -5.74 -7.35
C PHE A 143 8.08 -6.55 -6.44
N TYR A 144 7.27 -7.42 -7.03
CA TYR A 144 6.37 -8.30 -6.30
C TYR A 144 6.76 -9.76 -6.52
N ARG A 145 7.46 -10.33 -5.57
CA ARG A 145 7.69 -11.78 -5.54
C ARG A 145 6.48 -12.49 -4.98
N GLU A 146 6.27 -13.73 -5.41
CA GLU A 146 5.21 -14.56 -4.85
C GLU A 146 5.45 -14.77 -3.35
N GLY A 147 4.41 -14.55 -2.54
CA GLY A 147 4.49 -14.65 -1.07
C GLY A 147 4.99 -13.40 -0.33
N GLU A 148 5.47 -12.37 -1.03
CA GLU A 148 5.83 -11.09 -0.39
C GLU A 148 4.59 -10.21 -0.21
N THR A 149 4.47 -9.58 0.96
CA THR A 149 3.39 -8.66 1.30
C THR A 149 3.94 -7.26 1.48
N MET A 150 3.36 -6.31 0.77
CA MET A 150 3.66 -4.90 0.95
C MET A 150 2.80 -4.33 2.09
N ALA A 151 3.44 -3.76 3.11
CA ALA A 151 2.76 -3.27 4.31
C ALA A 151 2.12 -1.87 4.09
N VAL A 152 1.31 -1.73 3.04
CA VAL A 152 0.53 -0.52 2.73
C VAL A 152 -0.94 -0.88 2.60
N SER A 153 -1.83 0.09 2.88
CA SER A 153 -3.27 -0.06 2.67
C SER A 153 -3.70 0.79 1.48
N THR A 154 -4.63 0.28 0.67
CA THR A 154 -5.17 0.98 -0.49
C THR A 154 -6.56 0.48 -0.82
N ASP A 155 -7.45 1.37 -1.26
CA ASP A 155 -8.81 1.05 -1.72
C ASP A 155 -8.81 0.21 -3.01
N VAL A 156 -7.67 0.13 -3.70
CA VAL A 156 -7.46 -0.79 -4.84
C VAL A 156 -7.71 -2.24 -4.44
N GLY A 157 -7.51 -2.58 -3.16
CA GLY A 157 -7.89 -3.89 -2.62
C GLY A 157 -9.33 -4.23 -2.96
N ASP A 158 -10.29 -3.39 -2.56
CA ASP A 158 -11.72 -3.66 -2.78
C ASP A 158 -12.09 -3.73 -4.27
N ALA A 159 -11.48 -2.89 -5.11
CA ALA A 159 -11.66 -2.97 -6.56
C ALA A 159 -11.13 -4.28 -7.14
N SER A 160 -9.97 -4.75 -6.65
CA SER A 160 -9.32 -5.97 -7.13
C SER A 160 -10.11 -7.25 -6.86
N TRP A 161 -11.02 -7.24 -5.89
CA TRP A 161 -11.96 -8.35 -5.63
C TRP A 161 -13.23 -8.29 -6.48
N ARG A 162 -13.40 -7.26 -7.29
CA ARG A 162 -14.56 -7.09 -8.18
C ARG A 162 -14.21 -7.24 -9.65
N VAL A 163 -12.99 -6.82 -10.03
CA VAL A 163 -12.53 -6.87 -11.42
C VAL A 163 -11.04 -7.23 -11.46
N PRO A 164 -10.55 -7.87 -12.54
CA PRO A 164 -9.12 -8.09 -12.75
C PRO A 164 -8.36 -6.77 -12.63
N THR A 165 -7.37 -6.73 -11.75
CA THR A 165 -6.64 -5.48 -11.43
C THR A 165 -5.13 -5.71 -11.51
N GLY A 166 -4.46 -4.95 -12.36
CA GLY A 166 -3.00 -4.87 -12.41
C GLY A 166 -2.49 -3.65 -11.66
N VAL A 167 -1.38 -3.81 -10.94
CA VAL A 167 -0.74 -2.73 -10.17
C VAL A 167 0.69 -2.55 -10.62
N PHE A 168 1.14 -1.31 -10.75
CA PHE A 168 2.54 -0.97 -11.00
C PHE A 168 2.93 0.29 -10.23
N SER A 169 4.22 0.51 -10.06
CA SER A 169 4.77 1.69 -9.41
C SER A 169 5.62 2.50 -10.38
N PHE A 170 5.73 3.78 -10.13
CA PHE A 170 6.56 4.69 -10.92
C PHE A 170 7.42 5.59 -10.03
N ALA A 171 8.56 6.03 -10.56
CA ALA A 171 9.47 6.89 -9.83
C ALA A 171 8.89 8.31 -9.69
N SER A 172 8.61 8.73 -8.48
CA SER A 172 8.04 10.04 -8.13
C SER A 172 8.78 10.75 -7.00
N THR A 173 9.71 10.05 -6.35
CA THR A 173 10.43 10.57 -5.18
C THR A 173 11.91 10.17 -5.21
N VAL A 174 12.69 10.79 -4.35
CA VAL A 174 14.09 10.41 -4.08
C VAL A 174 14.12 9.12 -3.28
N ILE A 175 15.00 8.20 -3.63
CA ILE A 175 15.14 6.88 -3.01
C ILE A 175 15.35 7.00 -1.50
N GLY A 176 14.57 6.22 -0.76
CA GLY A 176 14.62 6.19 0.71
C GLY A 176 13.88 7.34 1.39
N SER A 177 13.24 8.26 0.64
CA SER A 177 12.38 9.29 1.23
C SER A 177 11.23 8.65 2.01
N PRO A 178 11.12 8.89 3.33
CA PRO A 178 10.05 8.27 4.11
C PRO A 178 8.69 8.80 3.69
N GLY A 179 7.70 7.94 3.58
CA GLY A 179 6.31 8.36 3.47
C GLY A 179 5.89 9.25 4.65
N HIS A 180 4.89 10.10 4.47
CA HIS A 180 4.39 11.04 5.50
C HIS A 180 5.47 12.01 6.05
N SER A 181 6.43 12.42 5.21
CA SER A 181 7.48 13.35 5.57
C SER A 181 7.52 14.57 4.64
N TRP A 182 8.15 15.65 5.10
CA TRP A 182 8.38 16.81 4.26
C TRP A 182 9.26 16.50 3.02
N LEU A 183 10.17 15.51 3.13
CA LEU A 183 10.98 15.03 2.01
C LEU A 183 10.10 14.48 0.88
N TYR A 184 9.16 13.61 1.26
CA TYR A 184 8.19 13.03 0.31
C TYR A 184 7.32 14.12 -0.32
N THR A 185 6.77 15.03 0.49
CA THR A 185 5.94 16.16 0.03
C THR A 185 6.69 17.06 -0.94
N SER A 186 7.96 17.37 -0.64
CA SER A 186 8.81 18.17 -1.53
C SER A 186 9.02 17.50 -2.89
N CYS A 187 9.25 16.21 -2.92
CA CYS A 187 9.34 15.45 -4.16
C CYS A 187 8.02 15.49 -4.95
N CYS A 188 6.87 15.27 -4.28
CA CYS A 188 5.56 15.30 -4.93
C CYS A 188 5.22 16.65 -5.58
N GLY A 189 5.71 17.76 -5.04
CA GLY A 189 5.58 19.11 -5.61
C GLY A 189 6.54 19.41 -6.76
N SER A 190 7.52 18.56 -7.04
CA SER A 190 8.61 18.78 -7.99
C SER A 190 8.30 18.31 -9.41
N SER A 191 9.20 18.62 -10.36
CA SER A 191 9.17 18.08 -11.72
C SER A 191 9.40 16.58 -11.76
N ILE A 192 10.07 16.01 -10.75
CA ILE A 192 10.31 14.57 -10.63
C ILE A 192 8.97 13.83 -10.58
N ALA A 193 8.08 14.20 -9.66
CA ALA A 193 6.76 13.57 -9.55
C ALA A 193 5.90 13.82 -10.80
N ARG A 194 5.94 15.02 -11.37
CA ARG A 194 5.20 15.33 -12.62
C ARG A 194 5.64 14.45 -13.78
N LYS A 195 6.94 14.20 -13.95
CA LYS A 195 7.46 13.25 -14.95
C LYS A 195 6.98 11.82 -14.66
N GLY A 196 7.06 11.38 -13.41
CA GLY A 196 6.58 10.06 -13.01
C GLY A 196 5.11 9.85 -13.35
N VAL A 197 4.25 10.83 -13.01
CA VAL A 197 2.81 10.80 -13.35
C VAL A 197 2.58 10.78 -14.85
N SER A 198 3.31 11.60 -15.61
CA SER A 198 3.21 11.62 -17.09
C SER A 198 3.59 10.28 -17.70
N MET A 199 4.63 9.63 -17.19
CA MET A 199 5.04 8.29 -17.64
C MET A 199 4.03 7.23 -17.25
N ALA A 200 3.49 7.30 -16.02
CA ALA A 200 2.43 6.39 -15.60
C ALA A 200 1.21 6.48 -16.53
N ALA A 201 0.81 7.68 -16.93
CA ALA A 201 -0.27 7.87 -17.90
C ALA A 201 0.06 7.22 -19.27
N GLN A 202 1.30 7.34 -19.75
CA GLN A 202 1.72 6.68 -21.00
C GLN A 202 1.71 5.15 -20.87
N VAL A 203 2.16 4.60 -19.75
CA VAL A 203 2.12 3.16 -19.48
C VAL A 203 0.67 2.67 -19.49
N LEU A 204 -0.25 3.37 -18.85
CA LEU A 204 -1.67 3.00 -18.83
C LEU A 204 -2.29 3.07 -20.23
N LEU A 205 -1.98 4.10 -21.01
CA LEU A 205 -2.46 4.22 -22.38
C LEU A 205 -1.99 3.04 -23.24
N ARG A 206 -0.69 2.73 -23.24
CA ARG A 206 -0.13 1.58 -23.97
C ARG A 206 -0.72 0.25 -23.50
N THR A 207 -0.95 0.12 -22.20
CA THR A 207 -1.60 -1.08 -21.64
C THR A 207 -3.01 -1.22 -22.17
N ALA A 208 -3.79 -0.13 -22.21
CA ALA A 208 -5.13 -0.14 -22.76
C ALA A 208 -5.11 -0.49 -24.27
N GLU A 209 -4.23 0.12 -25.06
CA GLU A 209 -4.05 -0.19 -26.49
C GLU A 209 -3.79 -1.69 -26.68
N LYS A 210 -2.83 -2.29 -25.97
CA LYS A 210 -2.51 -3.73 -26.06
C LYS A 210 -3.71 -4.63 -25.69
N LEU A 211 -4.51 -4.24 -24.71
CA LEU A 211 -5.70 -4.99 -24.31
C LEU A 211 -6.82 -4.90 -25.37
N TYR A 212 -6.97 -3.74 -26.02
CA TYR A 212 -7.92 -3.56 -27.14
C TYR A 212 -7.47 -4.28 -28.41
N GLU A 213 -6.19 -4.34 -28.70
CA GLU A 213 -5.64 -5.03 -29.88
C GLU A 213 -5.65 -6.56 -29.72
N ASP A 214 -5.43 -7.05 -28.49
CA ASP A 214 -5.41 -8.48 -28.19
C ASP A 214 -6.41 -8.85 -27.08
N HIS A 215 -7.65 -9.09 -27.47
CA HIS A 215 -8.72 -9.49 -26.59
C HIS A 215 -8.47 -10.81 -25.83
N LYS A 216 -7.54 -11.65 -26.28
CA LYS A 216 -7.15 -12.87 -25.56
C LYS A 216 -6.56 -12.54 -24.20
N ARG A 217 -5.83 -11.44 -24.08
CA ARG A 217 -5.26 -10.97 -22.81
C ARG A 217 -6.36 -10.64 -21.79
N ILE A 218 -7.47 -10.05 -22.24
CA ILE A 218 -8.62 -9.75 -21.38
C ILE A 218 -9.27 -11.05 -20.90
N ILE A 219 -9.43 -12.03 -21.79
CA ILE A 219 -10.01 -13.34 -21.44
C ILE A 219 -9.11 -14.04 -20.42
N MET A 220 -7.79 -14.10 -20.67
CA MET A 220 -6.84 -14.73 -19.74
C MET A 220 -6.83 -14.02 -18.37
N ALA A 221 -6.89 -12.69 -18.33
CA ALA A 221 -6.97 -11.94 -17.09
C ALA A 221 -8.26 -12.25 -16.31
N ALA A 222 -9.39 -12.39 -17.01
CA ALA A 222 -10.68 -12.76 -16.40
C ALA A 222 -10.68 -14.21 -15.87
N GLU A 223 -10.05 -15.14 -16.57
CA GLU A 223 -9.90 -16.53 -16.13
C GLU A 223 -9.01 -16.63 -14.89
N GLU A 224 -7.85 -15.97 -14.89
CA GLU A 224 -6.97 -15.90 -13.73
C GLU A 224 -7.70 -15.30 -12.51
N PHE A 225 -8.41 -14.20 -12.70
CA PHE A 225 -9.18 -13.55 -11.65
C PHE A 225 -10.18 -14.50 -10.99
N LYS A 226 -10.99 -15.20 -11.78
CA LYS A 226 -11.96 -16.17 -11.26
C LYS A 226 -11.29 -17.30 -10.49
N LYS A 227 -10.18 -17.83 -11.02
CA LYS A 227 -9.41 -18.88 -10.36
C LYS A 227 -8.86 -18.43 -9.01
N GLU A 228 -8.23 -17.23 -8.96
CA GLU A 228 -7.66 -16.69 -7.73
C GLU A 228 -8.72 -16.38 -6.68
N GLN A 229 -9.89 -15.87 -7.08
CA GLN A 229 -11.03 -15.69 -6.16
C GLN A 229 -11.46 -17.02 -5.54
N THR A 230 -11.69 -18.06 -6.35
CA THR A 230 -12.11 -19.37 -5.86
C THR A 230 -11.08 -19.96 -4.90
N VAL A 231 -9.79 -19.93 -5.26
CA VAL A 231 -8.72 -20.45 -4.39
C VAL A 231 -8.71 -19.72 -3.04
N ARG A 232 -8.89 -18.41 -3.04
CA ARG A 232 -8.91 -17.63 -1.79
C ARG A 232 -10.17 -17.85 -0.97
N GLU A 233 -11.32 -18.00 -1.60
CA GLU A 233 -12.58 -18.34 -0.92
C GLU A 233 -12.56 -19.75 -0.31
N GLU A 234 -11.86 -20.71 -0.94
CA GLU A 234 -11.68 -22.07 -0.40
C GLU A 234 -10.63 -22.17 0.72
N MET A 235 -9.70 -21.22 0.83
CA MET A 235 -8.69 -21.19 1.89
C MET A 235 -9.25 -20.69 3.23
N PHE A 236 -10.46 -20.16 3.23
CA PHE A 236 -11.10 -19.50 4.34
C PHE A 236 -12.54 -19.96 4.54
#